data_8a7ec1adb924afe2e772f331765de0e2
#
_entry.id   8a7ec1adb924afe2e772f331765de0e2
#
_cell.length_a   1.000
_cell.length_b   1.000
_cell.length_c   1.000
_cell.angle_alpha   90.00
_cell.angle_beta   90.00
_cell.angle_gamma   90.00
#
_symmetry.space_group_name_H-M   'P 1'
#
loop_
_entity.id
_entity.type
_entity.pdbx_description
1 polymer ?
#
loop_
_entity_poly.entity_id
_entity_poly.type
_entity_poly.pdbx_seq_one_letter_code
_entity_poly.pdbx_strand_id
1 'polypeptide(L)'
;MLIETNVELPPTIDEQDEEDLEEGKLRTRFHKVRERNTKTVKKKKEDFLKKNERLYCEVCDFDFVKEYGSRGDGFIECHHTKFLSDYDEPTKTSISDLVLLCSNCHRMIHRKKPWLSVDELKEVKGVSQ
;
A
#
# COMPACT_ATOMS: atom_id res chain seq x y z
N MET A 1 -0.85 -1.48 -19.26
CA MET A 1 -1.13 -1.29 -18.67
C MET A 1 -1.06 -0.80 -18.12
N LEU A 2 -1.07 -0.83 -18.02
CA LEU A 2 -1.18 -0.40 -17.27
C LEU A 2 -1.27 -0.29 -16.57
N ILE A 3 -1.24 -0.37 -16.34
CA ILE A 3 -1.50 -0.26 -15.48
C ILE A 3 -1.38 -0.10 -14.77
N GLU A 4 -1.06 -0.02 -14.87
CA GLU A 4 -0.94 0.19 -14.11
C GLU A 4 -1.01 0.52 -13.38
N THR A 5 -1.04 0.50 -13.41
CA THR A 5 -1.17 0.84 -12.62
C THR A 5 -1.35 1.17 -11.87
N ASN A 6 -1.35 1.25 -11.79
CA ASN A 6 -1.54 1.53 -11.02
C ASN A 6 -1.56 1.74 -10.24
N VAL A 7 -1.30 1.69 -10.32
CA VAL A 7 -1.14 1.74 -9.59
C VAL A 7 -1.35 2.36 -8.78
N GLU A 8 -1.66 2.47 -8.54
CA GLU A 8 -2.03 2.91 -7.86
C GLU A 8 -1.75 3.61 -7.17
N LEU A 9 -1.60 3.89 -7.17
CA LEU A 9 -1.27 4.72 -6.77
C LEU A 9 -1.78 5.58 -5.78
N PRO A 10 -2.55 6.30 -5.70
CA PRO A 10 -2.97 7.19 -4.70
C PRO A 10 -3.39 6.59 -3.40
N PRO A 11 -3.59 5.33 -3.32
CA PRO A 11 -3.98 4.72 -2.06
C PRO A 11 -2.99 4.92 -0.95
N THR A 12 -1.90 5.57 -1.24
CA THR A 12 -0.90 5.78 -0.22
C THR A 12 -1.18 6.97 0.66
N ILE A 13 -2.23 7.75 0.36
CA ILE A 13 -2.56 8.92 1.16
C ILE A 13 -3.98 8.76 1.68
N ASP A 14 -4.09 8.65 2.98
CA ASP A 14 -5.36 8.39 3.64
C ASP A 14 -6.18 9.65 3.79
N GLU A 15 -7.49 9.49 3.78
CA GLU A 15 -8.40 10.62 3.96
C GLU A 15 -8.12 11.36 5.26
N GLN A 16 -7.72 10.63 6.29
CA GLN A 16 -7.41 11.24 7.56
C GLN A 16 -6.33 12.30 7.44
N ASP A 17 -5.30 12.01 6.66
CA ASP A 17 -4.21 12.94 6.47
C ASP A 17 -4.65 14.16 5.67
N GLU A 18 -5.56 13.94 4.71
CA GLU A 18 -6.06 15.04 3.92
C GLU A 18 -6.81 16.07 4.77
N GLU A 19 -7.55 15.59 5.73
CA GLU A 19 -8.35 16.45 6.58
C GLU A 19 -7.50 17.36 7.47
N ASP A 20 -6.26 16.96 7.71
CA ASP A 20 -5.40 17.67 8.62
C ASP A 20 -4.56 18.74 7.96
N LEU A 21 -4.69 18.94 6.64
CA LEU A 21 -3.82 19.86 5.91
C LEU A 21 -4.63 20.92 5.18
N GLU A 22 -4.05 22.13 5.11
CA GLU A 22 -4.59 23.17 4.27
C GLU A 22 -4.47 22.73 2.81
N GLU A 23 -5.39 23.18 1.99
CA GLU A 23 -5.47 22.72 0.61
C GLU A 23 -4.17 22.86 -0.16
N GLY A 24 -3.52 24.02 -0.06
CA GLY A 24 -2.28 24.24 -0.80
C GLY A 24 -1.17 23.32 -0.34
N LYS A 25 -1.05 23.15 0.96
CA LYS A 25 -0.03 22.27 1.51
C LYS A 25 -0.32 20.80 1.15
N LEU A 26 -1.59 20.46 1.14
CA LEU A 26 -1.99 19.10 0.80
C LEU A 26 -1.56 18.75 -0.62
N ARG A 27 -1.81 19.64 -1.58
CA ARG A 27 -1.44 19.36 -2.96
C ARG A 27 0.07 19.15 -3.11
N THR A 28 0.85 20.01 -2.50
CA THR A 28 2.30 19.90 -2.58
C THR A 28 2.77 18.59 -1.98
N ARG A 29 2.20 18.24 -0.83
CA ARG A 29 2.56 17.03 -0.14
C ARG A 29 2.16 15.79 -0.94
N PHE A 30 0.99 15.81 -1.55
CA PHE A 30 0.55 14.73 -2.44
C PHE A 30 1.56 14.49 -3.54
N HIS A 31 1.97 15.55 -4.21
CA HIS A 31 2.91 15.43 -5.32
C HIS A 31 4.21 14.78 -4.88
N LYS A 32 4.78 15.27 -3.81
CA LYS A 32 6.06 14.76 -3.34
C LYS A 32 5.98 13.32 -2.86
N VAL A 33 4.95 13.00 -2.10
CA VAL A 33 4.77 11.64 -1.59
C VAL A 33 4.52 10.69 -2.75
N ARG A 34 3.70 11.11 -3.70
CA ARG A 34 3.34 10.29 -4.84
C ARG A 34 4.55 9.91 -5.68
N GLU A 35 5.41 10.87 -5.95
CA GLU A 35 6.61 10.60 -6.74
C GLU A 35 7.50 9.57 -6.07
N ARG A 36 7.73 9.77 -4.78
CA ARG A 36 8.59 8.85 -4.04
C ARG A 36 7.95 7.47 -3.92
N ASN A 37 6.64 7.46 -3.68
CA ASN A 37 5.94 6.20 -3.50
C ASN A 37 5.91 5.38 -4.77
N THR A 38 5.81 6.03 -5.92
CA THR A 38 5.81 5.30 -7.18
C THR A 38 7.09 4.49 -7.32
N LYS A 39 8.23 5.10 -7.04
CA LYS A 39 9.51 4.41 -7.14
C LYS A 39 9.65 3.34 -6.07
N THR A 40 9.26 3.66 -4.85
CA THR A 40 9.41 2.74 -3.74
C THR A 40 8.48 1.54 -3.87
N VAL A 41 7.26 1.78 -4.33
CA VAL A 41 6.31 0.68 -4.55
C VAL A 41 6.83 -0.25 -5.64
N LYS A 42 7.35 0.33 -6.71
CA LYS A 42 7.90 -0.49 -7.78
C LYS A 42 9.05 -1.36 -7.27
N LYS A 43 9.92 -0.76 -6.48
CA LYS A 43 11.05 -1.48 -5.91
C LYS A 43 10.59 -2.56 -4.94
N LYS A 44 9.58 -2.26 -4.14
CA LYS A 44 9.03 -3.26 -3.22
C LYS A 44 8.50 -4.46 -3.98
N LYS A 45 7.77 -4.23 -5.06
CA LYS A 45 7.21 -5.31 -5.86
C LYS A 45 8.32 -6.12 -6.53
N GLU A 46 9.32 -5.44 -7.07
CA GLU A 46 10.44 -6.14 -7.71
C GLU A 46 11.18 -7.01 -6.73
N ASP A 47 11.43 -6.47 -5.55
CA ASP A 47 12.14 -7.18 -4.51
C ASP A 47 11.33 -8.39 -4.03
N PHE A 48 10.03 -8.19 -3.86
CA PHE A 48 9.15 -9.26 -3.43
C PHE A 48 9.09 -10.39 -4.45
N LEU A 49 9.03 -10.02 -5.74
CA LEU A 49 9.04 -11.01 -6.82
C LEU A 49 10.32 -11.82 -6.83
N LYS A 50 11.46 -11.17 -6.59
CA LYS A 50 12.72 -11.87 -6.57
C LYS A 50 12.76 -12.90 -5.44
N LYS A 51 12.18 -12.55 -4.31
CA LYS A 51 12.22 -13.44 -3.14
C LYS A 51 11.16 -14.51 -3.16
N ASN A 52 10.00 -14.20 -3.73
CA ASN A 52 8.83 -15.08 -3.61
C ASN A 52 8.29 -15.59 -4.93
N GLU A 53 8.81 -15.12 -6.05
CA GLU A 53 8.48 -15.55 -7.40
C GLU A 53 7.07 -15.15 -7.87
N ARG A 54 6.24 -14.59 -7.02
CA ARG A 54 4.92 -14.09 -7.38
C ARG A 54 4.51 -13.00 -6.39
N LEU A 55 3.53 -12.21 -6.79
CA LEU A 55 2.96 -11.20 -5.90
C LEU A 55 1.73 -11.78 -5.22
N TYR A 56 1.65 -11.62 -3.92
CA TYR A 56 0.47 -12.05 -3.18
C TYR A 56 0.30 -11.21 -1.93
N CYS A 57 -0.91 -11.25 -1.38
CA CYS A 57 -1.24 -10.51 -0.16
C CYS A 57 -0.43 -11.08 1.01
N GLU A 58 0.25 -10.22 1.73
CA GLU A 58 1.08 -10.67 2.83
C GLU A 58 0.25 -11.08 4.06
N VAL A 59 -1.06 -10.88 4.02
CA VAL A 59 -1.94 -11.31 5.10
C VAL A 59 -2.65 -12.60 4.76
N CYS A 60 -3.27 -12.68 3.58
CA CYS A 60 -4.13 -13.83 3.25
C CYS A 60 -3.68 -14.62 2.04
N ASP A 61 -2.54 -14.26 1.44
CA ASP A 61 -1.95 -14.98 0.31
C ASP A 61 -2.73 -14.86 -1.00
N PHE A 62 -3.73 -13.97 -1.06
CA PHE A 62 -4.48 -13.79 -2.28
C PHE A 62 -3.54 -13.37 -3.42
N ASP A 63 -3.69 -14.01 -4.58
CA ASP A 63 -2.83 -13.80 -5.73
C ASP A 63 -3.70 -13.42 -6.92
N PHE A 64 -3.56 -12.18 -7.39
CA PHE A 64 -4.42 -11.67 -8.45
C PHE A 64 -4.18 -12.39 -9.79
N VAL A 65 -2.96 -12.83 -10.04
CA VAL A 65 -2.69 -13.58 -11.28
C VAL A 65 -3.35 -14.95 -11.21
N LYS A 66 -3.27 -15.58 -10.05
CA LYS A 66 -3.88 -16.89 -9.87
C LYS A 66 -5.38 -16.83 -10.06
N GLU A 67 -6.01 -15.77 -9.56
CA GLU A 67 -7.47 -15.65 -9.61
C GLU A 67 -7.98 -15.08 -10.94
N TYR A 68 -7.23 -14.19 -11.55
CA TYR A 68 -7.70 -13.44 -12.72
C TYR A 68 -6.82 -13.60 -13.95
N GLY A 69 -5.82 -14.45 -13.88
CA GLY A 69 -4.93 -14.65 -15.01
C GLY A 69 -4.10 -13.41 -15.30
N SER A 70 -3.78 -13.23 -16.56
CA SER A 70 -2.90 -12.14 -16.96
C SER A 70 -3.45 -10.76 -16.62
N ARG A 71 -4.76 -10.66 -16.40
CA ARG A 71 -5.35 -9.38 -16.03
C ARG A 71 -4.82 -8.90 -14.68
N GLY A 72 -4.46 -9.84 -13.80
CA GLY A 72 -3.92 -9.49 -12.50
C GLY A 72 -2.41 -9.29 -12.48
N ASP A 73 -1.77 -9.40 -13.62
CA ASP A 73 -0.32 -9.33 -13.68
C ASP A 73 0.20 -7.99 -13.16
N GLY A 74 1.09 -8.07 -12.18
CA GLY A 74 1.68 -6.86 -11.58
C GLY A 74 0.78 -6.12 -10.61
N PHE A 75 -0.45 -6.57 -10.43
CA PHE A 75 -1.37 -5.86 -9.55
C PHE A 75 -1.32 -6.38 -8.13
N ILE A 76 -1.15 -5.47 -7.21
CA ILE A 76 -1.28 -5.71 -5.77
C ILE A 76 -1.30 -4.32 -5.13
N GLU A 77 -2.04 -4.16 -4.05
CA GLU A 77 -2.06 -2.88 -3.38
C GLU A 77 -0.93 -2.80 -2.37
N CYS A 78 -0.47 -1.59 -2.14
CA CYS A 78 0.67 -1.37 -1.27
C CYS A 78 0.23 -0.51 -0.11
N HIS A 79 0.36 -1.04 1.09
CA HIS A 79 -0.04 -0.36 2.30
C HIS A 79 1.17 0.25 2.98
N HIS A 80 1.05 1.51 3.37
CA HIS A 80 2.09 2.19 4.13
C HIS A 80 1.82 1.96 5.61
N THR A 81 2.81 1.45 6.32
CA THR A 81 2.65 1.21 7.75
C THR A 81 2.79 2.48 8.56
N LYS A 82 3.24 3.55 7.92
CA LYS A 82 3.29 4.87 8.54
C LYS A 82 2.35 5.80 7.83
N PHE A 83 1.61 6.60 8.58
CA PHE A 83 0.69 7.55 8.00
C PHE A 83 1.44 8.79 7.53
N LEU A 84 0.84 9.51 6.59
CA LEU A 84 1.45 10.72 6.04
C LEU A 84 1.82 11.71 7.14
N SER A 85 0.96 11.84 8.13
CA SER A 85 1.20 12.78 9.23
C SER A 85 2.38 12.40 10.11
N ASP A 86 2.86 11.18 10.01
CA ASP A 86 4.01 10.73 10.79
C ASP A 86 5.34 11.21 10.22
N TYR A 87 5.30 11.80 9.03
CA TYR A 87 6.53 12.30 8.40
C TYR A 87 6.70 13.77 8.71
N ASP A 88 7.85 14.12 9.28
CA ASP A 88 8.14 15.52 9.62
C ASP A 88 8.26 16.40 8.40
N GLU A 89 8.73 15.82 7.33
CA GLU A 89 8.87 16.53 6.07
C GLU A 89 8.81 15.47 4.99
N PRO A 90 8.89 15.86 3.72
CA PRO A 90 8.80 14.85 2.66
C PRO A 90 10.00 13.92 2.73
N THR A 91 9.99 13.06 3.71
CA THR A 91 11.06 12.13 3.95
C THR A 91 10.90 10.90 3.07
N LYS A 92 11.91 10.07 3.11
CA LYS A 92 11.92 8.87 2.31
C LYS A 92 11.01 7.82 2.88
N THR A 93 10.24 7.17 2.01
CA THR A 93 9.51 5.98 2.34
C THR A 93 10.43 4.81 1.99
N SER A 94 10.71 3.96 2.94
CA SER A 94 11.57 2.81 2.65
C SER A 94 10.72 1.59 2.33
N ILE A 95 11.35 0.61 1.71
CA ILE A 95 10.65 -0.64 1.38
C ILE A 95 10.08 -1.29 2.63
N SER A 96 10.78 -1.16 3.76
CA SER A 96 10.33 -1.78 5.00
C SER A 96 9.07 -1.14 5.55
N ASP A 97 8.70 0.04 5.06
CA ASP A 97 7.46 0.70 5.46
C ASP A 97 6.26 0.23 4.65
N LEU A 98 6.47 -0.67 3.70
CA LEU A 98 5.44 -1.09 2.76
C LEU A 98 5.10 -2.55 2.93
N VAL A 99 3.80 -2.84 2.81
CA VAL A 99 3.29 -4.21 2.87
C VAL A 99 2.36 -4.39 1.68
N LEU A 100 2.48 -5.52 1.00
CA LEU A 100 1.62 -5.81 -0.14
C LEU A 100 0.35 -6.49 0.35
N LEU A 101 -0.80 -5.93 -0.02
CA LEU A 101 -2.08 -6.43 0.45
C LEU A 101 -3.06 -6.54 -0.71
N CYS A 102 -3.98 -7.50 -0.61
CA CYS A 102 -5.08 -7.53 -1.53
C CYS A 102 -6.04 -6.39 -1.19
N SER A 103 -6.93 -6.10 -2.11
CA SER A 103 -7.86 -4.99 -1.94
C SER A 103 -8.72 -5.13 -0.70
N ASN A 104 -9.15 -6.35 -0.40
CA ASN A 104 -9.99 -6.58 0.76
C ASN A 104 -9.25 -6.32 2.07
N CYS A 105 -8.05 -6.87 2.20
CA CYS A 105 -7.28 -6.69 3.42
C CYS A 105 -6.93 -5.22 3.62
N HIS A 106 -6.53 -4.57 2.55
CA HIS A 106 -6.17 -3.16 2.63
C HIS A 106 -7.38 -2.32 3.05
N ARG A 107 -8.54 -2.60 2.46
CA ARG A 107 -9.75 -1.88 2.80
C ARG A 107 -10.14 -2.10 4.26
N MET A 108 -9.97 -3.31 4.76
CA MET A 108 -10.35 -3.60 6.14
C MET A 108 -9.47 -2.88 7.15
N ILE A 109 -8.19 -2.69 6.84
CA ILE A 109 -7.32 -1.91 7.72
C ILE A 109 -7.87 -0.50 7.89
N HIS A 110 -8.33 0.10 6.79
CA HIS A 110 -8.78 1.48 6.80
C HIS A 110 -10.28 1.64 7.01
N ARG A 111 -10.98 0.53 7.34
CA ARG A 111 -12.44 0.55 7.43
C ARG A 111 -12.95 1.54 8.47
N LYS A 112 -12.31 1.58 9.60
CA LYS A 112 -12.69 2.51 10.67
C LYS A 112 -11.50 2.76 11.59
N LYS A 113 -11.58 3.85 12.31
CA LYS A 113 -10.50 4.25 13.22
C LYS A 113 -10.73 3.69 14.61
N PRO A 114 -9.69 3.38 15.33
CA PRO A 114 -8.28 3.44 14.89
C PRO A 114 -8.00 2.35 13.86
N TRP A 115 -7.15 2.68 12.89
CA TRP A 115 -6.82 1.75 11.83
C TRP A 115 -6.01 0.59 12.39
N LEU A 116 -6.23 -0.59 11.83
CA LEU A 116 -5.53 -1.78 12.29
C LEU A 116 -4.08 -1.78 11.82
N SER A 117 -3.21 -2.39 12.62
CA SER A 117 -1.91 -2.77 12.12
C SER A 117 -2.08 -4.04 11.30
N VAL A 118 -1.03 -4.39 10.55
CA VAL A 118 -1.06 -5.62 9.77
C VAL A 118 -1.24 -6.83 10.68
N ASP A 119 -0.53 -6.83 11.80
CA ASP A 119 -0.65 -7.94 12.74
C ASP A 119 -2.05 -8.05 13.33
N GLU A 120 -2.67 -6.91 13.64
CA GLU A 120 -4.04 -6.92 14.13
C GLU A 120 -5.00 -7.46 13.09
N LEU A 121 -4.78 -7.11 11.83
CA LEU A 121 -5.62 -7.66 10.77
C LEU A 121 -5.47 -9.16 10.66
N LYS A 122 -4.25 -9.67 10.79
CA LYS A 122 -4.03 -11.11 10.76
C LYS A 122 -4.80 -11.80 11.86
N GLU A 123 -4.84 -11.20 13.05
CA GLU A 123 -5.60 -11.75 14.15
C GLU A 123 -7.08 -11.78 13.85
N VAL A 124 -7.59 -10.69 13.27
CA VAL A 124 -9.01 -10.59 12.93
C VAL A 124 -9.38 -11.69 11.94
N LYS A 125 -8.51 -11.96 10.98
CA LYS A 125 -8.78 -13.00 9.98
C LYS A 125 -8.53 -14.41 10.51
N GLY A 126 -7.87 -14.54 11.64
CA GLY A 126 -7.52 -15.87 12.16
C GLY A 126 -6.37 -16.50 11.41
N VAL A 127 -5.51 -15.68 10.82
CA VAL A 127 -4.38 -16.17 10.06
C VAL A 127 -3.18 -16.39 10.99
N SER A 128 -2.43 -17.46 10.77
CA SER A 128 -1.21 -17.70 11.53
C SER A 128 -0.19 -16.64 11.26
N GLN A 129 0.48 -16.24 12.30
CA GLN A 129 1.50 -15.21 12.20
C GLN A 129 2.84 -15.79 11.74
#